data_f0d9e78adbd949b8da380e3fa913962d
#
_entry.id   f0d9e78adbd949b8da380e3fa913962d
#
_cell.length_a   1.000
_cell.length_b   1.000
_cell.length_c   1.000
_cell.angle_alpha   90.00
_cell.angle_beta   90.00
_cell.angle_gamma   90.00
#
_symmetry.space_group_name_H-M   'P 1'
#
loop_
_entity.id
_entity.type
_entity.pdbx_description
1 polymer ?
#
loop_
_entity_poly.entity_id
_entity_poly.type
_entity_poly.pdbx_seq_one_letter_code
_entity_poly.pdbx_strand_id
1 'polypeptide(L)'
;MTLALPAGITLYFARHGETEANSAHRFSGNKDTKLTPRGREQARNVGLALRRDVPGFAALDYVSSPLTRARTTMEIVRGVLGLDPTAYRLEPRIQEIDLGLWDQLTDDEARALDPAYFARRAADKWDLPPPGGESYEAVAARLTDWVGGLRQNTFAVSHGAATRILRGLFAGLDAARMSALDEPQGVVFQIQGGAVTRLDP
;
A
#
# COMPACT_ATOMS: atom_id res chain seq x y z
N MET A 1 -16.63 -11.14 1.82
CA MET A 1 -16.74 -10.55 3.17
C MET A 1 -16.29 -9.10 3.11
N THR A 2 -17.01 -8.17 3.72
CA THR A 2 -16.60 -6.76 3.81
C THR A 2 -15.78 -6.57 5.08
N LEU A 3 -14.58 -6.01 4.96
CA LEU A 3 -13.73 -5.68 6.11
C LEU A 3 -14.34 -4.49 6.87
N ALA A 4 -14.25 -4.51 8.19
CA ALA A 4 -14.69 -3.42 9.03
C ALA A 4 -13.58 -2.97 9.98
N LEU A 5 -13.50 -1.67 10.23
CA LEU A 5 -12.63 -1.12 11.28
C LEU A 5 -13.24 -1.38 12.67
N PRO A 6 -12.42 -1.50 13.72
CA PRO A 6 -12.90 -1.39 15.08
C PRO A 6 -13.69 -0.09 15.31
N ALA A 7 -14.70 -0.13 16.18
CA ALA A 7 -15.61 0.99 16.41
C ALA A 7 -14.85 2.28 16.80
N GLY A 8 -15.22 3.41 16.19
CA GLY A 8 -14.66 4.72 16.48
C GLY A 8 -13.27 4.99 15.89
N ILE A 9 -12.70 4.04 15.12
CA ILE A 9 -11.38 4.17 14.50
C ILE A 9 -11.52 4.66 13.07
N THR A 10 -10.64 5.57 12.67
CA THR A 10 -10.40 5.98 11.28
C THR A 10 -9.02 5.52 10.85
N LEU A 11 -8.94 4.88 9.68
CA LEU A 11 -7.68 4.49 9.05
C LEU A 11 -7.41 5.38 7.84
N TYR A 12 -6.25 6.02 7.85
CA TYR A 12 -5.67 6.70 6.70
C TYR A 12 -4.52 5.87 6.17
N PHE A 13 -4.37 5.78 4.85
CA PHE A 13 -3.23 5.08 4.28
C PHE A 13 -2.85 5.63 2.91
N ALA A 14 -1.57 5.46 2.57
CA ALA A 14 -1.00 5.87 1.30
C ALA A 14 -0.06 4.77 0.77
N ARG A 15 0.08 4.70 -0.56
CA ARG A 15 1.17 4.00 -1.20
C ARG A 15 2.45 4.83 -1.09
N HIS A 16 3.61 4.19 -0.93
CA HIS A 16 4.91 4.85 -1.01
C HIS A 16 5.06 5.66 -2.32
N GLY A 17 5.89 6.70 -2.32
CA GLY A 17 6.20 7.48 -3.51
C GLY A 17 6.88 6.65 -4.61
N GLU A 18 6.89 7.16 -5.85
CA GLU A 18 7.51 6.50 -7.01
C GLU A 18 8.96 6.11 -6.72
N THR A 19 9.32 4.89 -7.12
CA THR A 19 10.68 4.35 -7.02
C THR A 19 11.32 4.21 -8.38
N GLU A 20 12.65 3.98 -8.41
CA GLU A 20 13.40 3.67 -9.63
C GLU A 20 12.81 2.45 -10.35
N ALA A 21 12.38 1.42 -9.61
CA ALA A 21 11.71 0.25 -10.20
C ALA A 21 10.36 0.61 -10.83
N ASN A 22 9.54 1.45 -10.16
CA ASN A 22 8.26 1.91 -10.72
C ASN A 22 8.50 2.70 -12.02
N SER A 23 9.46 3.61 -12.03
CA SER A 23 9.83 4.40 -13.22
C SER A 23 10.33 3.55 -14.37
N ALA A 24 10.97 2.40 -14.08
CA ALA A 24 11.42 1.43 -15.06
C ALA A 24 10.37 0.34 -15.39
N HIS A 25 9.12 0.50 -14.93
CA HIS A 25 8.04 -0.48 -15.10
C HIS A 25 8.41 -1.90 -14.64
N ARG A 26 9.21 -2.00 -13.57
CA ARG A 26 9.58 -3.28 -12.98
C ARG A 26 8.70 -3.60 -11.78
N PHE A 27 8.37 -4.84 -11.63
CA PHE A 27 7.75 -5.35 -10.41
C PHE A 27 8.61 -5.04 -9.18
N SER A 28 7.98 -4.64 -8.10
CA SER A 28 8.69 -4.26 -6.88
C SER A 28 7.98 -4.90 -5.68
N GLY A 29 8.35 -6.13 -5.39
CA GLY A 29 7.92 -6.89 -4.23
C GLY A 29 8.78 -6.57 -3.00
N ASN A 30 9.54 -7.54 -2.52
CA ASN A 30 10.36 -7.41 -1.31
C ASN A 30 11.73 -6.75 -1.55
N LYS A 31 12.22 -6.67 -2.79
CA LYS A 31 13.45 -5.95 -3.08
C LYS A 31 13.24 -4.45 -3.02
N ASP A 32 14.13 -3.77 -2.32
CA ASP A 32 14.05 -2.33 -2.15
C ASP A 32 14.69 -1.57 -3.31
N THR A 33 14.02 -0.48 -3.68
CA THR A 33 14.51 0.53 -4.62
C THR A 33 14.28 1.92 -4.06
N LYS A 34 15.12 2.88 -4.43
CA LYS A 34 15.06 4.26 -3.92
C LYS A 34 13.89 5.03 -4.49
N LEU A 35 13.39 6.00 -3.74
CA LEU A 35 12.43 6.97 -4.26
C LEU A 35 13.10 7.87 -5.30
N THR A 36 12.39 8.10 -6.41
CA THR A 36 12.76 9.11 -7.40
C THR A 36 12.54 10.53 -6.82
N PRO A 37 13.05 11.61 -7.46
CA PRO A 37 12.67 12.97 -7.11
C PRO A 37 11.15 13.18 -7.13
N ARG A 38 10.45 12.62 -8.12
CA ARG A 38 8.96 12.62 -8.19
C ARG A 38 8.35 11.89 -7.01
N GLY A 39 8.87 10.72 -6.63
CA GLY A 39 8.38 9.97 -5.48
C GLY A 39 8.52 10.72 -4.15
N ARG A 40 9.59 11.50 -3.99
CA ARG A 40 9.77 12.38 -2.83
C ARG A 40 8.75 13.53 -2.82
N GLU A 41 8.41 14.08 -3.98
CA GLU A 41 7.35 15.09 -4.09
C GLU A 41 5.98 14.51 -3.80
N GLN A 42 5.68 13.32 -4.29
CA GLN A 42 4.46 12.60 -3.94
C GLN A 42 4.34 12.35 -2.43
N ALA A 43 5.44 12.02 -1.76
CA ALA A 43 5.46 11.89 -0.31
C ALA A 43 5.17 13.23 0.41
N ARG A 44 5.68 14.36 -0.09
CA ARG A 44 5.33 15.69 0.43
C ARG A 44 3.84 15.99 0.26
N ASN A 45 3.28 15.67 -0.90
CA ASN A 45 1.85 15.85 -1.20
C ASN A 45 0.96 15.09 -0.23
N VAL A 46 1.32 13.84 0.12
CA VAL A 46 0.64 13.06 1.17
C VAL A 46 0.67 13.81 2.50
N GLY A 47 1.81 14.36 2.91
CA GLY A 47 1.92 15.15 4.14
C GLY A 47 1.06 16.41 4.12
N LEU A 48 1.00 17.12 2.98
CA LEU A 48 0.17 18.33 2.82
C LEU A 48 -1.32 17.99 2.87
N ALA A 49 -1.76 16.89 2.22
CA ALA A 49 -3.14 16.42 2.28
C ALA A 49 -3.55 16.07 3.73
N LEU A 50 -2.71 15.34 4.47
CA LEU A 50 -2.97 15.04 5.89
C LEU A 50 -3.07 16.32 6.73
N ARG A 51 -2.18 17.30 6.52
CA ARG A 51 -2.22 18.58 7.26
C ARG A 51 -3.50 19.36 7.00
N ARG A 52 -3.97 19.37 5.76
CA ARG A 52 -5.17 20.11 5.34
C ARG A 52 -6.47 19.44 5.79
N ASP A 53 -6.57 18.10 5.60
CA ASP A 53 -7.85 17.39 5.62
C ASP A 53 -8.05 16.53 6.87
N VAL A 54 -7.00 16.34 7.70
CA VAL A 54 -7.08 15.45 8.87
C VAL A 54 -6.87 16.26 10.16
N PRO A 55 -7.95 16.75 10.79
CA PRO A 55 -7.85 17.38 12.10
C PRO A 55 -7.22 16.43 13.12
N GLY A 56 -6.25 16.92 13.90
CA GLY A 56 -5.57 16.10 14.91
C GLY A 56 -4.55 15.11 14.32
N PHE A 57 -4.03 15.34 13.11
CA PHE A 57 -2.99 14.51 12.49
C PHE A 57 -1.80 14.21 13.43
N ALA A 58 -1.46 15.14 14.34
CA ALA A 58 -0.34 14.96 15.26
C ALA A 58 -0.55 13.82 16.29
N ALA A 59 -1.81 13.44 16.53
CA ALA A 59 -2.18 12.37 17.47
C ALA A 59 -2.43 11.01 16.81
N LEU A 60 -2.23 10.88 15.49
CA LEU A 60 -2.36 9.59 14.80
C LEU A 60 -1.25 8.61 15.23
N ASP A 61 -1.60 7.32 15.24
CA ASP A 61 -0.58 6.27 15.24
C ASP A 61 0.03 6.18 13.83
N TYR A 62 1.31 6.47 13.72
CA TYR A 62 2.03 6.43 12.45
C TYR A 62 2.70 5.06 12.27
N VAL A 63 2.34 4.38 11.18
CA VAL A 63 2.76 3.00 10.92
C VAL A 63 3.33 2.89 9.51
N SER A 64 4.48 2.26 9.35
CA SER A 64 5.09 2.03 8.04
C SER A 64 5.38 0.55 7.81
N SER A 65 5.22 0.12 6.56
CA SER A 65 5.90 -1.09 6.11
C SER A 65 7.40 -0.98 6.38
N PRO A 66 8.10 -2.08 6.74
CA PRO A 66 9.55 -2.06 7.00
C PRO A 66 10.40 -1.82 5.74
N LEU A 67 9.85 -1.91 4.52
CA LEU A 67 10.60 -1.67 3.29
C LEU A 67 11.03 -0.21 3.17
N THR A 68 12.27 0.03 2.75
CA THR A 68 12.94 1.34 2.76
C THR A 68 12.14 2.42 2.02
N ARG A 69 11.52 2.10 0.89
CA ARG A 69 10.68 3.05 0.13
C ARG A 69 9.47 3.55 0.93
N ALA A 70 8.85 2.68 1.73
CA ALA A 70 7.72 3.06 2.58
C ALA A 70 8.20 3.88 3.79
N ARG A 71 9.29 3.48 4.41
CA ARG A 71 9.92 4.21 5.52
C ARG A 71 10.35 5.62 5.09
N THR A 72 11.08 5.75 3.98
CA THR A 72 11.48 7.05 3.45
C THR A 72 10.27 7.94 3.13
N THR A 73 9.19 7.36 2.60
CA THR A 73 7.93 8.09 2.37
C THR A 73 7.36 8.58 3.71
N MET A 74 7.28 7.72 4.73
CA MET A 74 6.79 8.09 6.07
C MET A 74 7.62 9.20 6.72
N GLU A 75 8.94 9.12 6.62
CA GLU A 75 9.86 10.12 7.17
C GLU A 75 9.64 11.50 6.52
N ILE A 76 9.44 11.55 5.19
CA ILE A 76 9.11 12.78 4.47
C ILE A 76 7.74 13.32 4.90
N VAL A 77 6.71 12.46 4.97
CA VAL A 77 5.36 12.84 5.43
C VAL A 77 5.42 13.48 6.82
N ARG A 78 6.05 12.82 7.78
CA ARG A 78 6.17 13.32 9.16
C ARG A 78 6.96 14.62 9.23
N GLY A 79 8.04 14.76 8.46
CA GLY A 79 8.80 15.99 8.35
C GLY A 79 7.96 17.16 7.81
N VAL A 80 7.14 16.94 6.78
CA VAL A 80 6.17 17.93 6.28
C VAL A 80 5.18 18.35 7.36
N LEU A 81 4.73 17.43 8.20
CA LEU A 81 3.81 17.70 9.30
C LEU A 81 4.45 18.43 10.49
N GLY A 82 5.78 18.58 10.51
CA GLY A 82 6.52 19.16 11.64
C GLY A 82 6.68 18.19 12.81
N LEU A 83 6.54 16.89 12.56
CA LEU A 83 6.70 15.83 13.54
C LEU A 83 8.11 15.21 13.45
N ASP A 84 8.57 14.54 14.51
CA ASP A 84 9.81 13.76 14.46
C ASP A 84 9.72 12.71 13.31
N PRO A 85 10.57 12.78 12.28
CA PRO A 85 10.50 11.87 11.14
C PRO A 85 10.64 10.40 11.52
N THR A 86 11.29 10.08 12.61
CA THR A 86 11.64 8.70 13.01
C THR A 86 10.68 8.07 14.01
N ALA A 87 9.77 8.84 14.61
CA ALA A 87 8.85 8.38 15.66
C ALA A 87 7.61 7.69 15.07
N TYR A 88 7.77 6.54 14.42
CA TYR A 88 6.70 5.70 13.88
C TYR A 88 6.98 4.21 14.14
N ARG A 89 5.95 3.37 14.02
CA ARG A 89 6.08 1.91 14.19
C ARG A 89 6.26 1.22 12.84
N LEU A 90 7.01 0.12 12.84
CA LEU A 90 7.09 -0.79 11.70
C LEU A 90 6.03 -1.89 11.84
N GLU A 91 5.38 -2.23 10.72
CA GLU A 91 4.35 -3.26 10.67
C GLU A 91 4.58 -4.18 9.46
N PRO A 92 5.10 -5.38 9.68
CA PRO A 92 5.36 -6.33 8.58
C PRO A 92 4.12 -6.76 7.81
N ARG A 93 2.93 -6.80 8.45
CA ARG A 93 1.69 -7.23 7.80
C ARG A 93 1.21 -6.28 6.70
N ILE A 94 1.73 -5.05 6.62
CA ILE A 94 1.43 -4.10 5.53
C ILE A 94 2.53 -4.00 4.48
N GLN A 95 3.45 -4.97 4.41
CA GLN A 95 4.44 -5.08 3.34
C GLN A 95 3.76 -5.30 1.98
N GLU A 96 4.54 -5.09 0.90
CA GLU A 96 4.09 -5.42 -0.44
C GLU A 96 3.91 -6.95 -0.58
N ILE A 97 3.11 -7.32 -1.56
CA ILE A 97 2.99 -8.71 -1.97
C ILE A 97 4.38 -9.26 -2.35
N ASP A 98 4.69 -10.45 -1.89
CA ASP A 98 5.88 -11.16 -2.38
C ASP A 98 5.65 -11.59 -3.83
N LEU A 99 6.52 -11.12 -4.70
CA LEU A 99 6.45 -11.42 -6.13
C LEU A 99 7.36 -12.59 -6.55
N GLY A 100 8.07 -13.20 -5.59
CA GLY A 100 8.89 -14.36 -5.80
C GLY A 100 9.87 -14.18 -6.97
N LEU A 101 9.82 -15.09 -7.94
CA LEU A 101 10.71 -15.05 -9.13
C LEU A 101 10.44 -13.86 -10.07
N TRP A 102 9.31 -13.17 -9.93
CA TRP A 102 9.00 -12.02 -10.78
C TRP A 102 9.50 -10.68 -10.20
N ASP A 103 10.04 -10.69 -8.97
CA ASP A 103 10.51 -9.46 -8.34
C ASP A 103 11.68 -8.83 -9.11
N GLN A 104 11.56 -7.58 -9.52
CA GLN A 104 12.43 -6.78 -10.38
C GLN A 104 12.36 -7.10 -11.89
N LEU A 105 11.48 -8.00 -12.33
CA LEU A 105 11.21 -8.20 -13.76
C LEU A 105 10.20 -7.15 -14.27
N THR A 106 10.23 -6.89 -15.57
CA THR A 106 9.12 -6.23 -16.28
C THR A 106 8.03 -7.27 -16.57
N ASP A 107 6.84 -6.81 -16.97
CA ASP A 107 5.74 -7.69 -17.43
C ASP A 107 6.20 -8.61 -18.55
N ASP A 108 6.97 -8.11 -19.52
CA ASP A 108 7.44 -8.90 -20.65
C ASP A 108 8.48 -9.93 -20.24
N GLU A 109 9.41 -9.56 -19.36
CA GLU A 109 10.40 -10.50 -18.80
C GLU A 109 9.73 -11.61 -18.00
N ALA A 110 8.74 -11.28 -17.15
CA ALA A 110 8.00 -12.28 -16.37
C ALA A 110 7.15 -13.19 -17.27
N ARG A 111 6.49 -12.61 -18.29
CA ARG A 111 5.73 -13.37 -19.29
C ARG A 111 6.62 -14.33 -20.08
N ALA A 112 7.84 -13.94 -20.41
CA ALA A 112 8.78 -14.77 -21.16
C ALA A 112 9.23 -16.02 -20.39
N LEU A 113 9.20 -15.99 -19.05
CA LEU A 113 9.56 -17.17 -18.24
C LEU A 113 8.54 -18.30 -18.39
N ASP A 114 7.25 -17.99 -18.34
CA ASP A 114 6.14 -18.93 -18.56
C ASP A 114 4.90 -18.15 -19.00
N PRO A 115 4.65 -18.03 -20.33
CA PRO A 115 3.52 -17.26 -20.85
C PRO A 115 2.15 -17.81 -20.41
N ALA A 116 2.02 -19.13 -20.25
CA ALA A 116 0.77 -19.74 -19.85
C ALA A 116 0.46 -19.47 -18.38
N TYR A 117 1.45 -19.59 -17.51
CA TYR A 117 1.33 -19.26 -16.10
C TYR A 117 1.04 -17.77 -15.91
N PHE A 118 1.75 -16.89 -16.61
CA PHE A 118 1.54 -15.43 -16.55
C PHE A 118 0.09 -15.07 -16.91
N ALA A 119 -0.45 -15.64 -18.00
CA ALA A 119 -1.84 -15.39 -18.42
C ALA A 119 -2.85 -15.88 -17.38
N ARG A 120 -2.65 -17.08 -16.82
CA ARG A 120 -3.51 -17.63 -15.76
C ARG A 120 -3.51 -16.73 -14.52
N ARG A 121 -2.31 -16.32 -14.08
CA ARG A 121 -2.19 -15.44 -12.90
C ARG A 121 -2.76 -14.05 -13.16
N ALA A 122 -2.66 -13.53 -14.38
CA ALA A 122 -3.28 -12.25 -14.75
C ALA A 122 -4.81 -12.30 -14.64
N ALA A 123 -5.41 -13.46 -14.97
CA ALA A 123 -6.84 -13.69 -14.85
C ALA A 123 -7.29 -13.96 -13.40
N ASP A 124 -6.42 -14.56 -12.60
CA ASP A 124 -6.71 -14.94 -11.21
C ASP A 124 -5.53 -14.58 -10.28
N LYS A 125 -5.51 -13.33 -9.83
CA LYS A 125 -4.53 -12.85 -8.83
C LYS A 125 -4.91 -13.25 -7.41
N TRP A 126 -6.18 -13.61 -7.21
CA TRP A 126 -6.67 -13.89 -5.87
C TRP A 126 -6.10 -15.20 -5.36
N ASP A 127 -6.26 -16.27 -6.11
CA ASP A 127 -5.81 -17.61 -5.69
C ASP A 127 -4.43 -17.97 -6.21
N LEU A 128 -4.03 -17.45 -7.38
CA LEU A 128 -2.78 -17.84 -8.03
C LEU A 128 -1.64 -16.84 -7.72
N PRO A 129 -0.62 -17.22 -6.90
CA PRO A 129 0.53 -16.36 -6.61
C PRO A 129 1.49 -16.26 -7.80
N PRO A 130 2.41 -15.29 -7.86
CA PRO A 130 3.63 -15.42 -8.65
C PRO A 130 4.44 -16.65 -8.19
N PRO A 131 5.27 -17.27 -9.03
CA PRO A 131 6.08 -18.43 -8.63
C PRO A 131 6.97 -18.11 -7.43
N GLY A 132 6.74 -18.80 -6.30
CA GLY A 132 7.46 -18.58 -5.04
C GLY A 132 7.04 -17.32 -4.27
N GLY A 133 5.93 -16.68 -4.64
CA GLY A 133 5.42 -15.48 -3.99
C GLY A 133 4.10 -15.68 -3.25
N GLU A 134 3.38 -14.58 -2.99
CA GLU A 134 2.07 -14.53 -2.30
C GLU A 134 0.90 -14.38 -3.30
N SER A 135 -0.26 -14.96 -2.96
CA SER A 135 -1.54 -14.64 -3.60
C SER A 135 -2.16 -13.37 -2.99
N TYR A 136 -3.15 -12.79 -3.66
CA TYR A 136 -3.94 -11.69 -3.07
C TYR A 136 -4.70 -12.14 -1.82
N GLU A 137 -5.17 -13.39 -1.77
CA GLU A 137 -5.81 -13.97 -0.59
C GLU A 137 -4.86 -13.96 0.63
N ALA A 138 -3.62 -14.39 0.46
CA ALA A 138 -2.63 -14.37 1.54
C ALA A 138 -2.36 -12.95 2.05
N VAL A 139 -2.22 -11.98 1.13
CA VAL A 139 -2.08 -10.56 1.50
C VAL A 139 -3.33 -10.04 2.20
N ALA A 140 -4.52 -10.38 1.72
CA ALA A 140 -5.79 -9.99 2.33
C ALA A 140 -5.92 -10.52 3.76
N ALA A 141 -5.49 -11.76 4.00
CA ALA A 141 -5.51 -12.37 5.34
C ALA A 141 -4.65 -11.58 6.34
N ARG A 142 -3.38 -11.27 6.00
CA ARG A 142 -2.49 -10.52 6.90
C ARG A 142 -2.92 -9.06 7.10
N LEU A 143 -3.51 -8.42 6.07
CA LEU A 143 -4.08 -7.08 6.18
C LEU A 143 -5.32 -7.06 7.08
N THR A 144 -6.18 -8.07 6.98
CA THR A 144 -7.37 -8.22 7.83
C THR A 144 -6.98 -8.39 9.29
N ASP A 145 -5.97 -9.22 9.58
CA ASP A 145 -5.43 -9.41 10.93
C ASP A 145 -4.86 -8.08 11.48
N TRP A 146 -4.10 -7.34 10.67
CA TRP A 146 -3.58 -6.04 11.09
C TRP A 146 -4.70 -5.04 11.41
N VAL A 147 -5.71 -4.92 10.54
CA VAL A 147 -6.84 -4.00 10.72
C VAL A 147 -7.62 -4.33 11.99
N GLY A 148 -7.89 -5.61 12.27
CA GLY A 148 -8.55 -6.06 13.49
C GLY A 148 -7.78 -5.71 14.78
N GLY A 149 -6.47 -5.52 14.65
CA GLY A 149 -5.58 -5.12 15.73
C GLY A 149 -5.50 -3.62 16.02
N LEU A 150 -6.11 -2.74 15.19
CA LEU A 150 -6.04 -1.29 15.39
C LEU A 150 -6.76 -0.87 16.69
N ARG A 151 -6.19 0.11 17.40
CA ARG A 151 -6.74 0.61 18.69
C ARG A 151 -6.94 2.11 18.73
N GLN A 152 -6.45 2.83 17.72
CA GLN A 152 -6.58 4.29 17.60
C GLN A 152 -6.53 4.70 16.12
N ASN A 153 -6.87 5.96 15.85
CA ASN A 153 -6.77 6.50 14.50
C ASN A 153 -5.34 6.38 13.99
N THR A 154 -5.18 5.81 12.80
CA THR A 154 -3.88 5.40 12.29
C THR A 154 -3.64 5.99 10.90
N PHE A 155 -2.42 6.44 10.64
CA PHE A 155 -1.93 6.69 9.29
C PHE A 155 -0.86 5.66 8.94
N ALA A 156 -1.03 4.96 7.82
CA ALA A 156 -0.12 3.91 7.34
C ALA A 156 0.48 4.22 5.98
N VAL A 157 1.78 3.93 5.80
CA VAL A 157 2.42 3.90 4.49
C VAL A 157 2.69 2.45 4.09
N SER A 158 2.12 2.07 2.95
CA SER A 158 2.16 0.71 2.42
C SER A 158 2.49 0.74 0.92
N HIS A 159 2.01 -0.22 0.14
CA HIS A 159 2.43 -0.52 -1.23
C HIS A 159 1.25 -0.65 -2.18
N GLY A 160 1.55 -0.88 -3.47
CA GLY A 160 0.55 -0.93 -4.53
C GLY A 160 -0.51 -2.00 -4.31
N ALA A 161 -0.13 -3.27 -4.33
CA ALA A 161 -1.08 -4.37 -4.18
C ALA A 161 -1.74 -4.36 -2.79
N ALA A 162 -0.99 -4.09 -1.72
CA ALA A 162 -1.54 -4.03 -0.37
C ALA A 162 -2.61 -2.94 -0.22
N THR A 163 -2.40 -1.72 -0.75
CA THR A 163 -3.41 -0.64 -0.69
C THR A 163 -4.60 -0.90 -1.59
N ARG A 164 -4.39 -1.53 -2.75
CA ARG A 164 -5.45 -1.99 -3.66
C ARG A 164 -6.36 -3.01 -2.95
N ILE A 165 -5.78 -4.02 -2.33
CA ILE A 165 -6.51 -5.06 -1.60
C ILE A 165 -7.27 -4.46 -0.42
N LEU A 166 -6.65 -3.58 0.37
CA LEU A 166 -7.31 -2.88 1.47
C LEU A 166 -8.56 -2.13 0.99
N ARG A 167 -8.44 -1.32 -0.06
CA ARG A 167 -9.59 -0.59 -0.63
C ARG A 167 -10.70 -1.54 -1.08
N GLY A 168 -10.33 -2.63 -1.76
CA GLY A 168 -11.27 -3.63 -2.23
C GLY A 168 -12.03 -4.33 -1.11
N LEU A 169 -11.33 -4.72 -0.03
CA LEU A 169 -11.93 -5.36 1.13
C LEU A 169 -12.93 -4.44 1.84
N PHE A 170 -12.58 -3.17 2.06
CA PHE A 170 -13.49 -2.21 2.70
C PHE A 170 -14.70 -1.87 1.81
N ALA A 171 -14.51 -1.78 0.49
CA ALA A 171 -15.58 -1.53 -0.46
C ALA A 171 -16.43 -2.78 -0.77
N GLY A 172 -16.10 -3.96 -0.21
CA GLY A 172 -16.81 -5.21 -0.46
C GLY A 172 -16.73 -5.69 -1.91
N LEU A 173 -15.63 -5.39 -2.61
CA LEU A 173 -15.43 -5.77 -4.01
C LEU A 173 -15.09 -7.26 -4.12
N ASP A 174 -15.52 -7.87 -5.22
CA ASP A 174 -15.02 -9.18 -5.64
C ASP A 174 -13.56 -9.11 -6.14
N ALA A 175 -12.93 -10.26 -6.31
CA ALA A 175 -11.53 -10.38 -6.69
C ALA A 175 -11.21 -9.68 -8.03
N ALA A 176 -12.10 -9.76 -9.00
CA ALA A 176 -11.91 -9.16 -10.33
C ALA A 176 -11.94 -7.63 -10.25
N ARG A 177 -12.96 -7.06 -9.59
CA ARG A 177 -13.07 -5.61 -9.39
C ARG A 177 -11.94 -5.06 -8.53
N MET A 178 -11.53 -5.80 -7.49
CA MET A 178 -10.39 -5.43 -6.65
C MET A 178 -9.11 -5.38 -7.48
N SER A 179 -8.85 -6.38 -8.32
CA SER A 179 -7.67 -6.45 -9.19
C SER A 179 -7.62 -5.33 -10.23
N ALA A 180 -8.77 -4.75 -10.60
CA ALA A 180 -8.90 -3.65 -11.56
C ALA A 180 -8.74 -2.25 -10.94
N LEU A 181 -8.67 -2.13 -9.60
CA LEU A 181 -8.42 -0.83 -8.96
C LEU A 181 -7.04 -0.31 -9.33
N ASP A 182 -6.93 1.01 -9.46
CA ASP A 182 -5.65 1.71 -9.65
C ASP A 182 -4.72 1.60 -8.42
N GLU A 183 -3.48 2.04 -8.57
CA GLU A 183 -2.47 2.08 -7.49
C GLU A 183 -1.83 3.47 -7.40
N PRO A 184 -2.60 4.53 -7.12
CA PRO A 184 -2.09 5.89 -7.17
C PRO A 184 -1.04 6.16 -6.09
N GLN A 185 -0.12 7.06 -6.41
CA GLN A 185 0.90 7.58 -5.50
C GLN A 185 0.64 9.06 -5.23
N GLY A 186 1.06 9.55 -4.07
CA GLY A 186 0.88 10.97 -3.71
C GLY A 186 -0.52 11.33 -3.21
N VAL A 187 -1.38 10.34 -2.94
CA VAL A 187 -2.73 10.52 -2.41
C VAL A 187 -2.91 9.76 -1.11
N VAL A 188 -3.88 10.17 -0.30
CA VAL A 188 -4.28 9.48 0.92
C VAL A 188 -5.66 8.87 0.71
N PHE A 189 -5.87 7.67 1.19
CA PHE A 189 -7.18 7.06 1.34
C PHE A 189 -7.60 7.10 2.82
N GLN A 190 -8.83 7.47 3.07
CA GLN A 190 -9.46 7.45 4.38
C GLN A 190 -10.52 6.36 4.41
N ILE A 191 -10.51 5.57 5.46
CA ILE A 191 -11.59 4.63 5.80
C ILE A 191 -12.24 5.11 7.08
N GLN A 192 -13.53 5.40 7.01
CA GLN A 192 -14.33 5.80 8.16
C GLN A 192 -15.77 5.31 7.98
N GLY A 193 -16.33 4.64 8.99
CA GLY A 193 -17.70 4.16 8.94
C GLY A 193 -18.00 3.21 7.76
N GLY A 194 -16.98 2.47 7.28
CA GLY A 194 -17.08 1.58 6.10
C GLY A 194 -16.93 2.28 4.74
N ALA A 195 -16.88 3.61 4.70
CA ALA A 195 -16.67 4.36 3.46
C ALA A 195 -15.17 4.48 3.15
N VAL A 196 -14.80 4.36 1.87
CA VAL A 196 -13.47 4.63 1.34
C VAL A 196 -13.51 5.98 0.62
N THR A 197 -12.77 6.96 1.14
CA THR A 197 -12.67 8.31 0.56
C THR A 197 -11.23 8.57 0.13
N ARG A 198 -11.05 9.20 -1.03
CA ARG A 198 -9.73 9.65 -1.50
C ARG A 198 -9.55 11.12 -1.15
N LEU A 199 -8.42 11.44 -0.54
CA LEU A 199 -7.95 12.80 -0.29
C LEU A 199 -6.83 13.10 -1.28
N ASP A 200 -7.10 13.99 -2.22
CA ASP A 200 -6.14 14.42 -3.24
C ASP A 200 -5.21 15.52 -2.70
N PRO A 201 -4.03 15.73 -3.31
CA PRO A 201 -3.07 16.77 -2.94
C PRO A 201 -3.63 18.18 -2.96
#